data_cedd7bee2a83114914e77af4a9587639
#
_entry.id   cedd7bee2a83114914e77af4a9587639
#
_cell.length_a   1.000
_cell.length_b   1.000
_cell.length_c   1.000
_cell.angle_alpha   90.00
_cell.angle_beta   90.00
_cell.angle_gamma   90.00
#
_symmetry.space_group_name_H-M   'P 1'
#
loop_
_entity.id
_entity.type
_entity.pdbx_description
1 polymer ?
#
loop_
_entity_poly.entity_id
_entity_poly.type
_entity_poly.pdbx_seq_one_letter_code
_entity_poly.pdbx_strand_id
1 'polypeptide(L)'
;MNNFVNMNKMAGAVNPIPKTSGSFFSRIATNVKKMSTTTILIIVSVIFFIVLAIYYYYNHVSQKFKPRYHANMEDQNGSTSSGPSKQAELMLFYADWCPHCKTAKPIWNDLKTQYQNKTINGYQVLFTEVNCTSESAETEQMMNKYNIEGFPTIKLLKDGQIIEYDAKPSKDTLNEFLNTVL
;
A
#
# COMPACT_ATOMS: atom_id res chain seq x y z
N MET A 1 -6.56 70.65 39.88
CA MET A 1 -5.53 69.71 40.34
C MET A 1 -5.60 68.49 39.43
N ASN A 2 -4.74 68.48 38.42
CA ASN A 2 -4.80 67.54 37.31
C ASN A 2 -3.70 66.53 37.47
N ASN A 3 -4.06 65.30 37.71
CA ASN A 3 -3.15 64.16 37.63
C ASN A 3 -3.33 63.42 36.29
N PHE A 4 -2.52 63.79 35.30
CA PHE A 4 -2.33 63.02 34.09
C PHE A 4 -1.46 61.75 34.42
N VAL A 5 -2.07 60.59 34.45
CA VAL A 5 -1.36 59.33 34.54
C VAL A 5 -0.82 59.01 33.16
N ASN A 6 0.50 58.94 33.10
CA ASN A 6 1.30 58.63 31.91
C ASN A 6 1.19 57.14 31.55
N MET A 7 0.42 56.80 30.51
CA MET A 7 0.25 55.45 29.97
C MET A 7 1.21 55.19 28.80
N ASN A 8 2.51 55.13 29.06
CA ASN A 8 3.49 54.72 28.04
C ASN A 8 4.59 53.90 28.68
N LYS A 9 4.28 52.65 29.11
CA LYS A 9 5.33 51.68 29.37
C LYS A 9 4.78 50.26 29.46
N MET A 10 4.29 49.70 28.33
CA MET A 10 4.19 48.26 28.12
C MET A 10 4.48 47.96 26.66
N ALA A 11 5.69 48.24 26.22
CA ALA A 11 6.25 47.57 25.04
C ALA A 11 6.79 46.22 25.50
N GLY A 12 6.00 45.18 25.32
CA GLY A 12 6.41 43.81 25.57
C GLY A 12 7.58 43.41 24.67
N ALA A 13 8.66 43.02 25.28
CA ALA A 13 9.84 42.50 24.61
C ALA A 13 9.45 41.22 23.83
N VAL A 14 9.36 41.35 22.52
CA VAL A 14 9.25 40.19 21.62
C VAL A 14 10.62 39.55 21.56
N ASN A 15 10.78 38.43 22.24
CA ASN A 15 11.98 37.62 22.13
C ASN A 15 12.13 37.10 20.68
N PRO A 16 13.27 37.31 20.01
CA PRO A 16 13.50 36.78 18.68
C PRO A 16 13.58 35.26 18.71
N ILE A 17 12.78 34.60 17.86
CA ILE A 17 12.81 33.17 17.66
C ILE A 17 14.22 32.75 17.20
N PRO A 18 14.90 31.82 17.85
CA PRO A 18 16.22 31.35 17.42
C PRO A 18 16.13 30.67 16.07
N LYS A 19 16.77 31.20 15.04
CA LYS A 19 16.97 30.58 13.74
C LYS A 19 17.91 29.38 13.87
N THR A 20 17.40 28.20 14.19
CA THR A 20 18.16 26.95 14.37
C THR A 20 18.18 26.10 13.09
N SER A 21 18.55 26.62 11.95
CA SER A 21 18.76 25.77 10.77
C SER A 21 20.21 25.70 10.26
N GLY A 22 21.15 26.48 10.85
CA GLY A 22 22.56 26.50 10.41
C GLY A 22 23.52 25.62 11.22
N SER A 23 23.10 25.15 12.40
CA SER A 23 24.02 24.54 13.37
C SER A 23 24.33 23.06 13.14
N PHE A 24 23.43 22.29 12.53
CA PHE A 24 23.63 20.84 12.36
C PHE A 24 24.62 20.53 11.23
N PHE A 25 24.43 21.16 10.07
CA PHE A 25 25.32 20.95 8.93
C PHE A 25 26.73 21.52 9.16
N SER A 26 26.86 22.64 9.88
CA SER A 26 28.17 23.20 10.19
C SER A 26 28.96 22.32 11.16
N ARG A 27 28.32 21.68 12.13
CA ARG A 27 28.96 20.71 13.04
C ARG A 27 29.40 19.44 12.32
N ILE A 28 28.67 18.97 11.33
CA ILE A 28 29.05 17.83 10.49
C ILE A 28 30.28 18.20 9.64
N ALA A 29 30.26 19.36 8.99
CA ALA A 29 31.37 19.81 8.13
C ALA A 29 32.70 20.00 8.90
N THR A 30 32.66 20.48 10.14
CA THR A 30 33.88 20.62 10.97
C THR A 30 34.41 19.27 11.46
N ASN A 31 33.54 18.31 11.76
CA ASN A 31 33.98 16.98 12.20
C ASN A 31 34.59 16.16 11.05
N VAL A 32 34.07 16.29 9.83
CA VAL A 32 34.64 15.63 8.63
C VAL A 32 36.03 16.13 8.32
N LYS A 33 36.31 17.43 8.53
CA LYS A 33 37.63 18.04 8.27
C LYS A 33 38.71 17.54 9.24
N LYS A 34 38.34 16.96 10.39
CA LYS A 34 39.28 16.44 11.40
C LYS A 34 39.48 14.91 11.30
N MET A 35 38.75 14.23 10.39
CA MET A 35 38.84 12.78 10.22
C MET A 35 40.04 12.39 9.37
N SER A 36 40.73 11.30 9.74
CA SER A 36 41.80 10.72 8.93
C SER A 36 41.29 10.30 7.57
N THR A 37 42.10 10.45 6.54
CA THR A 37 41.80 10.05 5.14
C THR A 37 41.35 8.59 5.06
N THR A 38 41.95 7.72 5.88
CA THR A 38 41.57 6.30 6.00
C THR A 38 40.15 6.12 6.51
N THR A 39 39.72 6.92 7.51
CA THR A 39 38.35 6.85 8.06
C THR A 39 37.31 7.31 7.03
N ILE A 40 37.63 8.33 6.24
CA ILE A 40 36.76 8.81 5.14
C ILE A 40 36.60 7.73 4.08
N LEU A 41 37.69 7.06 3.67
CA LEU A 41 37.63 5.97 2.70
C LEU A 41 36.77 4.79 3.18
N ILE A 42 36.87 4.44 4.48
CA ILE A 42 36.05 3.38 5.06
C ILE A 42 34.57 3.76 5.03
N ILE A 43 34.21 4.98 5.42
CA ILE A 43 32.81 5.45 5.39
C ILE A 43 32.25 5.44 3.96
N VAL A 44 33.00 5.95 3.00
CA VAL A 44 32.58 5.94 1.57
C VAL A 44 32.38 4.51 1.07
N SER A 45 33.29 3.59 1.43
CA SER A 45 33.15 2.17 1.08
C SER A 45 31.88 1.55 1.70
N VAL A 46 31.59 1.81 2.97
CA VAL A 46 30.38 1.30 3.63
C VAL A 46 29.11 1.85 2.96
N ILE A 47 29.07 3.15 2.69
CA ILE A 47 27.92 3.76 2.00
C ILE A 47 27.75 3.14 0.61
N PHE A 48 28.83 2.93 -0.14
CA PHE A 48 28.79 2.29 -1.44
C PHE A 48 28.18 0.87 -1.38
N PHE A 49 28.59 0.05 -0.39
CA PHE A 49 28.01 -1.29 -0.22
C PHE A 49 26.55 -1.25 0.19
N ILE A 50 26.13 -0.29 1.03
CA ILE A 50 24.73 -0.10 1.40
C ILE A 50 23.89 0.26 0.16
N VAL A 51 24.37 1.17 -0.68
CA VAL A 51 23.69 1.55 -1.92
C VAL A 51 23.59 0.37 -2.88
N LEU A 52 24.66 -0.42 -3.03
CA LEU A 52 24.65 -1.64 -3.83
C LEU A 52 23.67 -2.67 -3.28
N ALA A 53 23.61 -2.86 -1.97
CA ALA A 53 22.68 -3.79 -1.33
C ALA A 53 21.24 -3.35 -1.54
N ILE A 54 20.94 -2.06 -1.40
CA ILE A 54 19.61 -1.48 -1.67
C ILE A 54 19.27 -1.65 -3.16
N TYR A 55 20.18 -1.34 -4.07
CA TYR A 55 19.99 -1.50 -5.51
C TYR A 55 19.73 -2.96 -5.89
N TYR A 56 20.50 -3.90 -5.33
CA TYR A 56 20.30 -5.34 -5.53
C TYR A 56 18.96 -5.80 -4.97
N TYR A 57 18.59 -5.33 -3.78
CA TYR A 57 17.30 -5.61 -3.17
C TYR A 57 16.14 -5.14 -4.05
N TYR A 58 16.16 -3.89 -4.51
CA TYR A 58 15.10 -3.37 -5.38
C TYR A 58 15.04 -4.08 -6.74
N ASN A 59 16.18 -4.41 -7.35
CA ASN A 59 16.18 -5.06 -8.66
C ASN A 59 15.92 -6.56 -8.63
N HIS A 60 16.33 -7.24 -7.55
CA HIS A 60 16.28 -8.70 -7.52
C HIS A 60 15.20 -9.25 -6.60
N VAL A 61 14.94 -8.59 -5.49
CA VAL A 61 13.97 -9.05 -4.49
C VAL A 61 12.59 -8.47 -4.78
N SER A 62 12.48 -7.18 -5.10
CA SER A 62 11.17 -6.57 -5.36
C SER A 62 10.50 -7.10 -6.64
N GLN A 63 11.27 -7.60 -7.61
CA GLN A 63 10.70 -8.23 -8.81
C GLN A 63 10.22 -9.66 -8.58
N LYS A 64 10.74 -10.37 -7.57
CA LYS A 64 10.24 -11.70 -7.20
C LYS A 64 8.91 -11.65 -6.43
N PHE A 65 8.53 -10.49 -5.91
CA PHE A 65 7.27 -10.27 -5.21
C PHE A 65 6.13 -9.74 -6.09
N LYS A 66 6.29 -9.73 -7.42
CA LYS A 66 5.12 -9.69 -8.27
C LYS A 66 4.47 -11.07 -8.17
N PRO A 67 3.28 -11.19 -7.57
CA PRO A 67 2.59 -12.49 -7.56
C PRO A 67 2.48 -12.93 -9.01
N ARG A 68 3.07 -14.06 -9.36
CA ARG A 68 2.79 -14.75 -10.62
C ARG A 68 1.38 -15.31 -10.49
N TYR A 69 0.42 -14.42 -10.63
CA TYR A 69 -0.93 -14.81 -10.87
C TYR A 69 -0.98 -15.35 -12.30
N HIS A 70 -1.10 -16.64 -12.44
CA HIS A 70 -1.60 -17.25 -13.63
C HIS A 70 -3.10 -16.99 -13.64
N ALA A 71 -3.52 -15.85 -14.22
CA ALA A 71 -4.86 -15.75 -14.72
C ALA A 71 -5.04 -16.96 -15.65
N ASN A 72 -6.06 -17.77 -15.40
CA ASN A 72 -6.52 -18.75 -16.36
C ASN A 72 -7.02 -17.98 -17.60
N MET A 73 -6.07 -17.54 -18.42
CA MET A 73 -6.34 -17.19 -19.81
C MET A 73 -6.44 -18.52 -20.54
N GLU A 74 -7.61 -19.12 -20.53
CA GLU A 74 -8.02 -19.94 -21.64
C GLU A 74 -8.09 -19.03 -22.84
N ASP A 75 -7.15 -19.26 -23.74
CA ASP A 75 -7.02 -18.70 -25.06
C ASP A 75 -8.37 -18.88 -25.79
N GLN A 76 -9.18 -17.83 -25.85
CA GLN A 76 -10.31 -17.75 -26.76
C GLN A 76 -10.10 -16.56 -27.68
N ASN A 77 -9.50 -16.92 -28.82
CA ASN A 77 -9.48 -16.19 -30.06
C ASN A 77 -10.90 -15.73 -30.43
N GLY A 78 -11.20 -14.47 -30.25
CA GLY A 78 -12.51 -13.90 -30.59
C GLY A 78 -12.47 -12.38 -30.52
N SER A 79 -12.18 -11.78 -31.66
CA SER A 79 -12.24 -10.35 -31.98
C SER A 79 -13.41 -9.63 -31.33
N THR A 80 -13.16 -8.58 -30.56
CA THR A 80 -13.82 -7.27 -30.76
C THR A 80 -13.10 -6.17 -29.95
N SER A 81 -12.78 -5.12 -30.63
CA SER A 81 -12.20 -3.85 -30.24
C SER A 81 -12.76 -3.28 -28.92
N SER A 82 -11.90 -3.16 -27.92
CA SER A 82 -12.01 -2.08 -26.93
C SER A 82 -10.61 -1.79 -26.41
N GLY A 83 -10.27 -0.52 -26.27
CA GLY A 83 -8.97 -0.07 -25.77
C GLY A 83 -8.59 -0.71 -24.43
N PRO A 84 -7.37 -0.51 -23.93
CA PRO A 84 -6.90 -1.20 -22.73
C PRO A 84 -7.83 -0.93 -21.55
N SER A 85 -8.68 -1.93 -21.21
CA SER A 85 -9.53 -1.84 -20.03
C SER A 85 -8.62 -1.79 -18.80
N LYS A 86 -8.90 -0.86 -17.89
CA LYS A 86 -8.25 -0.85 -16.59
C LYS A 86 -8.57 -2.15 -15.85
N GLN A 87 -7.68 -2.60 -15.01
CA GLN A 87 -7.89 -3.81 -14.22
C GLN A 87 -8.08 -3.44 -12.75
N ALA A 88 -9.03 -4.11 -12.10
CA ALA A 88 -9.22 -4.09 -10.66
C ALA A 88 -9.25 -5.54 -10.17
N GLU A 89 -8.59 -5.83 -9.06
CA GLU A 89 -8.49 -7.18 -8.51
C GLU A 89 -9.32 -7.26 -7.23
N LEU A 90 -10.39 -8.07 -7.26
CA LEU A 90 -11.17 -8.41 -6.07
C LEU A 90 -10.63 -9.70 -5.47
N MET A 91 -10.22 -9.64 -4.20
CA MET A 91 -9.56 -10.72 -3.48
C MET A 91 -10.44 -11.22 -2.34
N LEU A 92 -10.62 -12.54 -2.25
CA LEU A 92 -11.26 -13.21 -1.12
C LEU A 92 -10.22 -13.99 -0.33
N PHE A 93 -10.00 -13.61 0.92
CA PHE A 93 -9.20 -14.36 1.89
C PHE A 93 -10.13 -15.24 2.71
N TYR A 94 -9.88 -16.54 2.73
CA TYR A 94 -10.75 -17.51 3.39
C TYR A 94 -9.97 -18.68 3.99
N ALA A 95 -10.63 -19.40 4.94
CA ALA A 95 -10.13 -20.65 5.45
C ALA A 95 -11.22 -21.74 5.37
N ASP A 96 -10.85 -22.97 5.08
CA ASP A 96 -11.81 -24.09 4.89
C ASP A 96 -12.55 -24.48 6.18
N TRP A 97 -11.90 -24.28 7.31
CA TRP A 97 -12.49 -24.51 8.63
C TRP A 97 -13.47 -23.41 9.07
N CYS A 98 -13.49 -22.24 8.38
CA CYS A 98 -14.29 -21.09 8.76
C CYS A 98 -15.76 -21.25 8.31
N PRO A 99 -16.76 -21.26 9.21
CA PRO A 99 -18.17 -21.39 8.84
C PRO A 99 -18.69 -20.25 7.98
N HIS A 100 -18.25 -19.01 8.26
CA HIS A 100 -18.64 -17.82 7.50
C HIS A 100 -18.08 -17.84 6.08
N CYS A 101 -16.89 -18.40 5.89
CA CYS A 101 -16.29 -18.58 4.57
C CYS A 101 -17.10 -19.55 3.71
N LYS A 102 -17.63 -20.64 4.31
CA LYS A 102 -18.49 -21.60 3.60
C LYS A 102 -19.78 -20.94 3.09
N THR A 103 -20.28 -19.94 3.80
CA THR A 103 -21.45 -19.16 3.37
C THR A 103 -21.10 -18.12 2.30
N ALA A 104 -19.92 -17.49 2.41
CA ALA A 104 -19.48 -16.46 1.47
C ALA A 104 -19.06 -17.04 0.11
N LYS A 105 -18.50 -18.25 0.09
CA LYS A 105 -17.92 -18.85 -1.14
C LYS A 105 -18.91 -19.05 -2.29
N PRO A 106 -20.14 -19.57 -2.10
CA PRO A 106 -21.14 -19.63 -3.18
C PRO A 106 -21.49 -18.24 -3.73
N ILE A 107 -21.66 -17.24 -2.86
CA ILE A 107 -21.95 -15.87 -3.26
C ILE A 107 -20.80 -15.30 -4.11
N TRP A 108 -19.57 -15.57 -3.70
CA TRP A 108 -18.36 -15.22 -4.45
C TRP A 108 -18.33 -15.86 -5.85
N ASN A 109 -18.64 -17.14 -5.95
CA ASN A 109 -18.65 -17.86 -7.21
C ASN A 109 -19.73 -17.33 -8.16
N ASP A 110 -20.90 -17.01 -7.64
CA ASP A 110 -21.99 -16.39 -8.40
C ASP A 110 -21.57 -15.01 -8.94
N LEU A 111 -20.94 -14.19 -8.10
CA LEU A 111 -20.42 -12.89 -8.48
C LEU A 111 -19.32 -13.01 -9.56
N LYS A 112 -18.39 -13.92 -9.38
CA LYS A 112 -17.34 -14.23 -10.37
C LYS A 112 -17.95 -14.61 -11.71
N THR A 113 -18.95 -15.49 -11.73
CA THR A 113 -19.67 -15.89 -12.95
C THR A 113 -20.42 -14.71 -13.57
N GLN A 114 -21.03 -13.85 -12.77
CA GLN A 114 -21.78 -12.68 -13.24
C GLN A 114 -20.88 -11.69 -13.98
N TYR A 115 -19.66 -11.49 -13.51
CA TYR A 115 -18.71 -10.49 -14.04
C TYR A 115 -17.62 -11.07 -14.93
N GLN A 116 -17.63 -12.37 -15.17
CA GLN A 116 -16.72 -13.01 -16.10
C GLN A 116 -16.83 -12.36 -17.49
N ASN A 117 -15.70 -11.88 -18.02
CA ASN A 117 -15.62 -11.19 -19.31
C ASN A 117 -16.47 -9.89 -19.42
N LYS A 118 -16.83 -9.26 -18.30
CA LYS A 118 -17.55 -7.98 -18.29
C LYS A 118 -16.69 -6.90 -17.65
N THR A 119 -16.93 -5.66 -18.06
CA THR A 119 -16.33 -4.49 -17.44
C THR A 119 -17.37 -3.71 -16.63
N ILE A 120 -16.95 -3.16 -15.51
CA ILE A 120 -17.73 -2.24 -14.67
C ILE A 120 -17.03 -0.89 -14.75
N ASN A 121 -17.71 0.14 -15.24
CA ASN A 121 -17.18 1.50 -15.36
C ASN A 121 -15.78 1.58 -16.02
N GLY A 122 -15.52 0.71 -17.00
CA GLY A 122 -14.25 0.63 -17.71
C GLY A 122 -13.18 -0.23 -17.04
N TYR A 123 -13.47 -0.87 -15.90
CA TYR A 123 -12.58 -1.81 -15.22
C TYR A 123 -12.99 -3.25 -15.50
N GLN A 124 -12.03 -4.07 -15.87
CA GLN A 124 -12.16 -5.52 -15.85
C GLN A 124 -11.85 -6.02 -14.45
N VAL A 125 -12.78 -6.77 -13.84
CA VAL A 125 -12.60 -7.29 -12.49
C VAL A 125 -11.95 -8.66 -12.55
N LEU A 126 -10.78 -8.77 -11.93
CA LEU A 126 -10.10 -10.05 -11.68
C LEU A 126 -10.52 -10.57 -10.32
N PHE A 127 -10.82 -11.88 -10.25
CA PHE A 127 -11.23 -12.54 -9.01
C PHE A 127 -10.11 -13.44 -8.50
N THR A 128 -9.56 -13.14 -7.35
CA THR A 128 -8.48 -13.89 -6.71
C THR A 128 -8.94 -14.50 -5.40
N GLU A 129 -8.70 -15.79 -5.22
CA GLU A 129 -9.01 -16.51 -3.99
C GLU A 129 -7.71 -16.87 -3.28
N VAL A 130 -7.57 -16.47 -2.03
CA VAL A 130 -6.43 -16.80 -1.19
C VAL A 130 -6.90 -17.74 -0.07
N ASN A 131 -6.49 -19.01 -0.19
CA ASN A 131 -6.81 -20.00 0.84
C ASN A 131 -5.77 -19.92 1.97
N CYS A 132 -6.22 -19.47 3.12
CA CYS A 132 -5.42 -19.29 4.33
C CYS A 132 -5.60 -20.46 5.34
N THR A 133 -6.04 -21.63 4.88
CA THR A 133 -6.26 -22.81 5.73
C THR A 133 -4.97 -23.33 6.32
N SER A 134 -3.92 -23.34 5.52
CA SER A 134 -2.57 -23.76 5.92
C SER A 134 -1.65 -22.56 6.04
N GLU A 135 -0.89 -22.52 7.11
CA GLU A 135 0.16 -21.52 7.30
C GLU A 135 1.33 -21.84 6.38
N SER A 136 1.48 -21.08 5.31
CA SER A 136 2.66 -21.09 4.44
C SER A 136 3.29 -19.70 4.45
N ALA A 137 4.57 -19.62 4.16
CA ALA A 137 5.27 -18.34 4.07
C ALA A 137 4.61 -17.39 3.04
N GLU A 138 4.06 -17.93 1.96
CA GLU A 138 3.35 -17.15 0.93
C GLU A 138 2.02 -16.62 1.45
N THR A 139 1.25 -17.47 2.16
CA THR A 139 -0.03 -17.08 2.76
C THR A 139 0.17 -16.01 3.83
N GLU A 140 1.17 -16.19 4.69
CA GLU A 140 1.53 -15.22 5.73
C GLU A 140 1.94 -13.87 5.13
N GLN A 141 2.76 -13.88 4.08
CA GLN A 141 3.12 -12.65 3.38
C GLN A 141 1.91 -11.94 2.77
N MET A 142 0.96 -12.69 2.17
CA MET A 142 -0.27 -12.13 1.63
C MET A 142 -1.14 -11.54 2.73
N MET A 143 -1.33 -12.26 3.83
CA MET A 143 -2.09 -11.77 4.98
C MET A 143 -1.50 -10.49 5.56
N ASN A 144 -0.18 -10.45 5.75
CA ASN A 144 0.53 -9.27 6.24
C ASN A 144 0.44 -8.10 5.25
N LYS A 145 0.63 -8.35 3.95
CA LYS A 145 0.57 -7.33 2.90
C LYS A 145 -0.79 -6.65 2.83
N TYR A 146 -1.86 -7.41 3.00
CA TYR A 146 -3.23 -6.91 2.90
C TYR A 146 -3.88 -6.65 4.26
N ASN A 147 -3.13 -6.76 5.36
CA ASN A 147 -3.60 -6.59 6.73
C ASN A 147 -4.85 -7.42 7.02
N ILE A 148 -4.75 -8.75 6.87
CA ILE A 148 -5.86 -9.69 7.07
C ILE A 148 -5.88 -10.14 8.53
N GLU A 149 -6.92 -9.75 9.27
CA GLU A 149 -7.07 -10.05 10.69
C GLU A 149 -8.10 -11.17 10.96
N GLY A 150 -8.89 -11.53 9.95
CA GLY A 150 -9.93 -12.54 10.10
C GLY A 150 -10.49 -13.06 8.78
N PHE A 151 -11.41 -14.01 8.83
CA PHE A 151 -12.02 -14.64 7.65
C PHE A 151 -13.55 -14.71 7.73
N PRO A 152 -14.25 -14.55 6.58
CA PRO A 152 -13.71 -14.12 5.29
C PRO A 152 -13.41 -12.62 5.27
N THR A 153 -12.33 -12.22 4.59
CA THR A 153 -12.06 -10.81 4.28
C THR A 153 -12.03 -10.63 2.78
N ILE A 154 -12.69 -9.57 2.28
CA ILE A 154 -12.72 -9.21 0.87
C ILE A 154 -12.07 -7.85 0.68
N LYS A 155 -11.12 -7.76 -0.25
CA LYS A 155 -10.42 -6.51 -0.57
C LYS A 155 -10.39 -6.30 -2.08
N LEU A 156 -10.50 -5.06 -2.50
CA LEU A 156 -10.37 -4.64 -3.90
C LEU A 156 -9.09 -3.83 -4.07
N LEU A 157 -8.25 -4.26 -5.00
CA LEU A 157 -7.09 -3.49 -5.46
C LEU A 157 -7.46 -2.78 -6.75
N LYS A 158 -7.46 -1.44 -6.73
CA LYS A 158 -7.76 -0.58 -7.87
C LYS A 158 -6.76 0.56 -7.93
N ASP A 159 -6.14 0.77 -9.09
CA ASP A 159 -5.18 1.88 -9.32
C ASP A 159 -4.08 1.99 -8.22
N GLY A 160 -3.65 0.84 -7.68
CA GLY A 160 -2.66 0.78 -6.59
C GLY A 160 -3.22 1.03 -5.18
N GLN A 161 -4.52 1.27 -5.04
CA GLN A 161 -5.19 1.45 -3.75
C GLN A 161 -5.89 0.16 -3.32
N ILE A 162 -5.82 -0.15 -2.03
CA ILE A 162 -6.52 -1.28 -1.41
C ILE A 162 -7.77 -0.73 -0.74
N ILE A 163 -8.94 -1.22 -1.15
CA ILE A 163 -10.24 -0.85 -0.61
C ILE A 163 -10.82 -2.09 0.07
N GLU A 164 -11.18 -1.96 1.33
CA GLU A 164 -11.78 -3.05 2.11
C GLU A 164 -13.30 -3.06 1.94
N TYR A 165 -13.86 -4.28 1.87
CA TYR A 165 -15.29 -4.49 1.88
C TYR A 165 -15.75 -4.86 3.30
N ASP A 166 -16.43 -3.94 4.00
CA ASP A 166 -16.77 -4.05 5.41
C ASP A 166 -18.16 -4.66 5.70
N ALA A 167 -18.94 -4.98 4.66
CA ALA A 167 -20.29 -5.49 4.85
C ALA A 167 -20.32 -7.03 4.92
N LYS A 168 -21.42 -7.58 5.44
CA LYS A 168 -21.66 -9.02 5.34
C LYS A 168 -21.81 -9.42 3.88
N PRO A 169 -21.05 -10.41 3.39
CA PRO A 169 -21.12 -10.83 2.00
C PRO A 169 -22.52 -11.27 1.59
N SER A 170 -23.09 -10.56 0.62
CA SER A 170 -24.30 -10.93 -0.11
C SER A 170 -24.11 -10.51 -1.57
N LYS A 171 -24.92 -11.09 -2.47
CA LYS A 171 -24.86 -10.74 -3.88
C LYS A 171 -25.14 -9.24 -4.09
N ASP A 172 -26.11 -8.70 -3.40
CA ASP A 172 -26.55 -7.31 -3.57
C ASP A 172 -25.50 -6.34 -3.03
N THR A 173 -24.97 -6.58 -1.82
CA THR A 173 -23.95 -5.71 -1.21
C THR A 173 -22.61 -5.74 -1.94
N LEU A 174 -22.21 -6.89 -2.49
CA LEU A 174 -21.00 -6.98 -3.32
C LEU A 174 -21.19 -6.31 -4.69
N ASN A 175 -22.36 -6.41 -5.31
CA ASN A 175 -22.68 -5.67 -6.53
C ASN A 175 -22.67 -4.16 -6.27
N GLU A 176 -23.30 -3.70 -5.20
CA GLU A 176 -23.32 -2.29 -4.81
C GLU A 176 -21.89 -1.78 -4.57
N PHE A 177 -21.08 -2.53 -3.83
CA PHE A 177 -19.66 -2.20 -3.60
C PHE A 177 -18.91 -2.03 -4.91
N LEU A 178 -18.95 -3.02 -5.81
CA LEU A 178 -18.25 -2.94 -7.10
C LEU A 178 -18.71 -1.76 -7.94
N ASN A 179 -20.02 -1.48 -8.02
CA ASN A 179 -20.54 -0.35 -8.78
C ASN A 179 -20.22 1.01 -8.15
N THR A 180 -19.97 1.06 -6.83
CA THR A 180 -19.65 2.30 -6.13
C THR A 180 -18.17 2.63 -6.23
N VAL A 181 -17.31 1.63 -6.16
CA VAL A 181 -15.86 1.85 -6.08
C VAL A 181 -15.13 1.79 -7.42
N LEU A 182 -15.72 1.16 -8.44
CA LEU A 182 -15.17 1.09 -9.80
C LEU A 182 -15.73 2.19 -10.68
#